data_eeab5750e7dc0412d2ddc753598dde58
#
_entry.id   eeab5750e7dc0412d2ddc753598dde58
#
_cell.length_a   1.000
_cell.length_b   1.000
_cell.length_c   1.000
_cell.angle_alpha   90.00
_cell.angle_beta   90.00
_cell.angle_gamma   90.00
#
_symmetry.space_group_name_H-M   'P 1'
#
loop_
_entity.id
_entity.type
_entity.pdbx_description
1 polymer ?
#
loop_
_entity_poly.entity_id
_entity_poly.type
_entity_poly.pdbx_seq_one_letter_code
_entity_poly.pdbx_strand_id
1 'polypeptide(L)'
;MSVRDEEFKTVIYDLMNGAYNLDECEIEESKVVEDEFAEGKYCEKLYAQMFAAYERLCNRLHEPSGEDKDVETIISSLLDIGRYQSMKMFDYGAFFAKKENNQ
;
A
#
# COMPACT_ATOMS: atom_id res chain seq x y z
N MET A 1 0.77 -13.87 -17.27
CA MET A 1 -0.46 -13.49 -16.58
C MET A 1 -1.32 -12.62 -17.48
N SER A 2 -2.64 -12.76 -17.43
CA SER A 2 -3.53 -11.97 -18.27
C SER A 2 -3.68 -10.54 -17.74
N VAL A 3 -4.11 -9.62 -18.64
CA VAL A 3 -4.40 -8.24 -18.27
C VAL A 3 -5.47 -8.19 -17.17
N ARG A 4 -6.44 -9.10 -17.23
CA ARG A 4 -7.51 -9.18 -16.24
C ARG A 4 -6.97 -9.47 -14.84
N ASP A 5 -5.98 -10.37 -14.74
CA ASP A 5 -5.35 -10.70 -13.46
C ASP A 5 -4.57 -9.51 -12.91
N GLU A 6 -3.91 -8.75 -13.78
CA GLU A 6 -3.20 -7.54 -13.38
C GLU A 6 -4.16 -6.47 -12.85
N GLU A 7 -5.29 -6.29 -13.51
CA GLU A 7 -6.32 -5.36 -13.06
C GLU A 7 -6.90 -5.77 -11.72
N PHE A 8 -7.19 -7.06 -11.55
CA PHE A 8 -7.77 -7.59 -10.33
C PHE A 8 -6.85 -7.38 -9.12
N LYS A 9 -5.57 -7.75 -9.25
CA LYS A 9 -4.66 -7.60 -8.11
C LYS A 9 -4.39 -6.12 -7.80
N THR A 10 -4.43 -5.25 -8.81
CA THR A 10 -4.30 -3.82 -8.59
C THR A 10 -5.47 -3.28 -7.78
N VAL A 11 -6.70 -3.71 -8.09
CA VAL A 11 -7.89 -3.34 -7.31
C VAL A 11 -7.74 -3.78 -5.86
N ILE A 12 -7.29 -5.03 -5.63
CA ILE A 12 -7.10 -5.54 -4.27
C ILE A 12 -6.07 -4.68 -3.53
N TYR A 13 -4.93 -4.42 -4.16
CA TYR A 13 -3.89 -3.60 -3.54
C TYR A 13 -4.40 -2.21 -3.20
N ASP A 14 -5.09 -1.57 -4.14
CA ASP A 14 -5.59 -0.21 -3.94
C ASP A 14 -6.67 -0.14 -2.86
N LEU A 15 -7.54 -1.17 -2.77
CA LEU A 15 -8.52 -1.25 -1.69
C LEU A 15 -7.84 -1.34 -0.32
N MET A 16 -6.80 -2.18 -0.21
CA MET A 16 -6.06 -2.33 1.04
C MET A 16 -5.40 -1.03 1.47
N ASN A 17 -5.03 -0.19 0.53
CA ASN A 17 -4.34 1.07 0.78
C ASN A 17 -5.26 2.28 0.82
N GLY A 18 -6.58 2.07 0.79
CA GLY A 18 -7.55 3.15 0.91
C GLY A 18 -7.59 4.10 -0.27
N ALA A 19 -7.26 3.61 -1.47
CA ALA A 19 -7.17 4.46 -2.66
C ALA A 19 -8.52 4.83 -3.26
N TYR A 20 -9.60 4.14 -2.88
CA TYR A 20 -10.93 4.38 -3.44
C TYR A 20 -11.83 5.10 -2.45
N ASN A 21 -12.61 6.05 -2.95
CA ASN A 21 -13.71 6.63 -2.19
C ASN A 21 -14.95 5.75 -2.42
N LEU A 22 -15.23 4.86 -1.46
CA LEU A 22 -16.32 3.89 -1.58
C LEU A 22 -17.70 4.52 -1.45
N ASP A 23 -17.79 5.77 -0.99
CA ASP A 23 -19.04 6.53 -0.99
C ASP A 23 -19.42 6.96 -2.41
N GLU A 24 -18.45 7.13 -3.30
CA GLU A 24 -18.66 7.55 -4.68
C GLU A 24 -18.52 6.41 -5.67
N CYS A 25 -17.77 5.35 -5.32
CA CYS A 25 -17.49 4.20 -6.19
C CYS A 25 -17.95 2.92 -5.53
N GLU A 26 -18.72 2.10 -6.26
CA GLU A 26 -19.06 0.78 -5.77
C GLU A 26 -18.04 -0.23 -6.30
N ILE A 27 -17.30 -0.85 -5.38
CA ILE A 27 -16.27 -1.86 -5.71
C ILE A 27 -16.68 -3.15 -5.01
N GLU A 28 -16.97 -4.18 -5.79
CA GLU A 28 -17.46 -5.47 -5.27
C GLU A 28 -16.49 -6.08 -4.26
N GLU A 29 -15.19 -6.03 -4.57
CA GLU A 29 -14.14 -6.63 -3.74
C GLU A 29 -14.04 -5.96 -2.37
N SER A 30 -14.58 -4.74 -2.20
CA SER A 30 -14.55 -4.03 -0.92
C SER A 30 -15.37 -4.75 0.17
N LYS A 31 -16.23 -5.69 -0.21
CA LYS A 31 -16.99 -6.50 0.76
C LYS A 31 -16.07 -7.45 1.54
N VAL A 32 -14.92 -7.78 0.98
CA VAL A 32 -13.96 -8.69 1.59
C VAL A 32 -12.67 -7.98 1.98
N VAL A 33 -12.18 -7.09 1.12
CA VAL A 33 -10.90 -6.41 1.30
C VAL A 33 -11.13 -5.11 2.04
N GLU A 34 -10.45 -4.97 3.18
CA GLU A 34 -10.57 -3.79 4.04
C GLU A 34 -9.47 -2.77 3.71
N ASP A 35 -9.78 -1.50 3.98
CA ASP A 35 -8.78 -0.43 3.96
C ASP A 35 -7.92 -0.55 5.21
N GLU A 36 -6.66 -0.97 5.04
CA GLU A 36 -5.73 -1.19 6.15
C GLU A 36 -5.18 0.11 6.72
N PHE A 37 -5.47 1.25 6.08
CA PHE A 37 -5.10 2.58 6.55
C PHE A 37 -6.26 3.33 7.16
N ALA A 38 -7.41 2.69 7.37
CA ALA A 38 -8.56 3.31 8.02
C ALA A 38 -8.21 3.66 9.47
N GLU A 39 -8.92 4.65 10.02
CA GLU A 39 -8.67 5.15 11.37
C GLU A 39 -8.64 4.02 12.41
N GLY A 40 -7.58 4.01 13.21
CA GLY A 40 -7.39 3.02 14.27
C GLY A 40 -6.73 1.72 13.83
N LYS A 41 -6.52 1.51 12.55
CA LYS A 41 -5.87 0.30 12.08
C LYS A 41 -4.36 0.38 12.19
N TYR A 42 -3.72 -0.78 12.15
CA TYR A 42 -2.27 -0.91 12.38
C TYR A 42 -1.45 -0.10 11.38
N CYS A 43 -1.79 -0.18 10.09
CA CYS A 43 -1.04 0.56 9.07
C CYS A 43 -1.19 2.06 9.20
N GLU A 44 -2.38 2.53 9.59
CA GLU A 44 -2.62 3.94 9.83
C GLU A 44 -1.72 4.45 10.97
N LYS A 45 -1.61 3.67 12.04
CA LYS A 45 -0.78 4.03 13.19
C LYS A 45 0.70 4.09 12.82
N LEU A 46 1.17 3.12 12.05
CA LEU A 46 2.56 3.10 11.57
C LEU A 46 2.86 4.30 10.66
N TYR A 47 1.92 4.62 9.79
CA TYR A 47 2.08 5.73 8.86
C TYR A 47 2.13 7.06 9.62
N ALA A 48 1.29 7.22 10.65
CA ALA A 48 1.31 8.40 11.50
C ALA A 48 2.64 8.54 12.24
N GLN A 49 3.20 7.43 12.75
CA GLN A 49 4.51 7.43 13.40
C GLN A 49 5.61 7.83 12.43
N MET A 50 5.54 7.34 11.20
CA MET A 50 6.50 7.68 10.15
C MET A 50 6.48 9.17 9.85
N PHE A 51 5.30 9.75 9.70
CA PHE A 51 5.17 11.18 9.43
C PHE A 51 5.68 12.04 10.58
N ALA A 52 5.37 11.65 11.82
CA ALA A 52 5.86 12.38 12.99
C ALA A 52 7.39 12.35 13.05
N ALA A 53 8.00 11.20 12.74
CA ALA A 53 9.45 11.08 12.69
C ALA A 53 10.04 11.94 11.56
N TYR A 54 9.37 11.97 10.41
CA TYR A 54 9.81 12.79 9.28
C TYR A 54 9.82 14.27 9.66
N GLU A 55 8.76 14.75 10.30
CA GLU A 55 8.69 16.15 10.74
C GLU A 55 9.82 16.49 11.72
N ARG A 56 10.08 15.59 12.69
CA ARG A 56 11.16 15.80 13.65
C ARG A 56 12.51 15.86 12.96
N LEU A 57 12.72 14.98 11.97
CA LEU A 57 13.98 14.96 11.22
C LEU A 57 14.17 16.24 10.41
N CYS A 58 13.14 16.70 9.72
CA CYS A 58 13.21 17.94 8.96
C CYS A 58 13.51 19.14 9.87
N ASN A 59 12.93 19.16 11.08
CA ASN A 59 13.22 20.20 12.05
C ASN A 59 14.70 20.18 12.48
N ARG A 60 15.26 18.97 12.71
CA ARG A 60 16.68 18.84 13.08
C ARG A 60 17.61 19.23 11.94
N LEU A 61 17.18 19.05 10.69
CA LEU A 61 17.95 19.44 9.51
C LEU A 61 17.77 20.90 9.16
N HIS A 62 16.91 21.60 9.88
CA HIS A 62 16.60 23.02 9.65
C HIS A 62 16.10 23.29 8.23
N GLU A 63 15.22 22.40 7.73
CA GLU A 63 14.63 22.56 6.40
C GLU A 63 13.51 23.61 6.45
N PRO A 64 13.65 24.75 5.73
CA PRO A 64 12.65 25.83 5.80
C PRO A 64 11.27 25.42 5.30
N SER A 65 11.22 24.52 4.33
CA SER A 65 9.96 24.05 3.75
C SER A 65 9.31 22.92 4.54
N GLY A 66 10.02 22.36 5.53
CA GLY A 66 9.57 21.17 6.23
C GLY A 66 9.66 19.92 5.39
N GLU A 67 10.48 19.95 4.33
CA GLU A 67 10.65 18.83 3.40
C GLU A 67 12.13 18.58 3.16
N ASP A 68 12.50 17.31 3.00
CA ASP A 68 13.86 16.90 2.65
C ASP A 68 13.79 15.87 1.52
N LYS A 69 14.42 16.19 0.40
CA LYS A 69 14.36 15.37 -0.82
C LYS A 69 14.95 13.97 -0.63
N ASP A 70 16.03 13.87 0.13
CA ASP A 70 16.66 12.56 0.35
C ASP A 70 15.78 11.67 1.21
N VAL A 71 15.18 12.22 2.26
CA VAL A 71 14.24 11.46 3.11
C VAL A 71 13.01 11.07 2.30
N GLU A 72 12.49 11.97 1.48
CA GLU A 72 11.35 11.65 0.61
C GLU A 72 11.69 10.52 -0.36
N THR A 73 12.90 10.51 -0.90
CA THR A 73 13.35 9.45 -1.80
C THR A 73 13.42 8.11 -1.05
N ILE A 74 13.93 8.12 0.18
CA ILE A 74 13.98 6.90 1.01
C ILE A 74 12.58 6.37 1.23
N ILE A 75 11.64 7.23 1.63
CA ILE A 75 10.26 6.83 1.91
C ILE A 75 9.59 6.29 0.63
N SER A 76 9.68 7.04 -0.47
CA SER A 76 9.02 6.62 -1.71
C SER A 76 9.61 5.32 -2.27
N SER A 77 10.92 5.14 -2.12
CA SER A 77 11.57 3.89 -2.56
C SER A 77 11.08 2.70 -1.75
N LEU A 78 10.95 2.86 -0.43
CA LEU A 78 10.42 1.79 0.42
C LEU A 78 8.97 1.47 0.10
N LEU A 79 8.15 2.48 -0.18
CA LEU A 79 6.75 2.27 -0.59
C LEU A 79 6.68 1.53 -1.93
N ASP A 80 7.54 1.89 -2.88
CA ASP A 80 7.58 1.22 -4.18
C ASP A 80 8.04 -0.24 -4.05
N ILE A 81 9.04 -0.50 -3.20
CA ILE A 81 9.48 -1.87 -2.91
C ILE A 81 8.33 -2.67 -2.32
N GLY A 82 7.62 -2.09 -1.35
CA GLY A 82 6.49 -2.77 -0.73
C GLY A 82 5.39 -3.10 -1.72
N ARG A 83 5.08 -2.15 -2.62
CA ARG A 83 4.10 -2.40 -3.67
C ARG A 83 4.54 -3.55 -4.60
N TYR A 84 5.78 -3.51 -5.05
CA TYR A 84 6.31 -4.54 -5.93
C TYR A 84 6.25 -5.92 -5.26
N GLN A 85 6.69 -5.99 -4.01
CA GLN A 85 6.67 -7.25 -3.26
C GLN A 85 5.25 -7.77 -3.05
N SER A 86 4.30 -6.86 -2.77
CA SER A 86 2.89 -7.24 -2.60
C SER A 86 2.33 -7.85 -3.87
N MET A 87 2.62 -7.25 -5.02
CA MET A 87 2.17 -7.78 -6.31
C MET A 87 2.79 -9.14 -6.60
N LYS A 88 4.07 -9.31 -6.30
CA LYS A 88 4.75 -10.60 -6.48
C LYS A 88 4.19 -11.66 -5.53
N MET A 89 3.93 -11.31 -4.29
CA MET A 89 3.34 -12.23 -3.33
C MET A 89 1.96 -12.71 -3.80
N PHE A 90 1.16 -11.79 -4.35
CA PHE A 90 -0.13 -12.16 -4.93
C PHE A 90 0.05 -13.19 -6.05
N ASP A 91 1.00 -12.94 -6.95
CA ASP A 91 1.27 -13.85 -8.07
C ASP A 91 1.68 -15.24 -7.59
N TYR A 92 2.58 -15.30 -6.60
CA TYR A 92 3.00 -16.59 -6.04
C TYR A 92 1.85 -17.28 -5.33
N GLY A 93 1.06 -16.54 -4.57
CA GLY A 93 -0.10 -17.11 -3.89
C GLY A 93 -1.10 -17.72 -4.87
N ALA A 94 -1.39 -17.01 -5.96
CA ALA A 94 -2.29 -17.50 -6.99
C ALA A 94 -1.73 -18.74 -7.67
N PHE A 95 -0.42 -18.72 -7.96
CA PHE A 95 0.26 -19.87 -8.59
C PHE A 95 0.16 -21.13 -7.72
N PHE A 96 0.51 -21.00 -6.44
CA PHE A 96 0.51 -22.15 -5.55
C PHE A 96 -0.89 -22.64 -5.21
N ALA A 97 -1.87 -21.74 -5.08
CA ALA A 97 -3.26 -22.13 -4.86
C ALA A 97 -3.80 -22.92 -6.05
N LYS A 98 -3.51 -22.46 -7.26
CA LYS A 98 -3.94 -23.15 -8.49
C LYS A 98 -3.27 -24.53 -8.61
N LYS A 99 -1.98 -24.64 -8.30
CA LYS A 99 -1.24 -25.90 -8.33
C LYS A 99 -1.83 -26.89 -7.33
N GLU A 100 -2.18 -26.41 -6.13
CA GLU A 100 -2.78 -27.25 -5.10
C GLU A 100 -4.13 -27.80 -5.56
N ASN A 101 -4.97 -26.96 -6.17
CA ASN A 101 -6.28 -27.37 -6.67
C ASN A 101 -6.22 -28.36 -7.81
N ASN A 102 -5.09 -28.48 -8.49
CA ASN A 102 -4.92 -29.39 -9.62
C ASN A 102 -4.24 -30.71 -9.24
N GLN A 103 -4.00 -30.93 -7.97
CA GLN A 103 -3.44 -32.19 -7.47
C GLN A 103 -4.49 -33.25 -7.19
#